data_4190a6bddd17ef7576b7ebcbb3d27ec3
#
_entry.id   4190a6bddd17ef7576b7ebcbb3d27ec3
#
_cell.length_a   1.000
_cell.length_b   1.000
_cell.length_c   1.000
_cell.angle_alpha   90.00
_cell.angle_beta   90.00
_cell.angle_gamma   90.00
#
_symmetry.space_group_name_H-M   'P 1'
#
loop_
_entity.id
_entity.type
_entity.pdbx_description
1 polymer ?
#
loop_
_entity_poly.entity_id
_entity_poly.type
_entity_poly.pdbx_seq_one_letter_code
_entity_poly.pdbx_strand_id
1 'polypeptide(L)'
;MEESEASILHTYNRFPVVFDHGEGVHLYDSEGKKYLDFAAGIAVNSLGYHYPGYDEALKEQIDKLTHISNLYYNEPMTEAGAKLVNASRMDKAFFTNSGTEAIEGALKAAKKYAYIRDGHADHEIIAMNHSFHGRSIGALSVTGNAHYREPFEPLMGGVKFADFNDLDSVKAQITDKTCAIIMETVQGEGGIYPAEREFLEGVRALCDEKDIILILDEIQCGMGRTGYYFAWQAYGVQPDIMTCAKALGCGVPVGAFVLNKKVAQASLKLGDHGTTYGGNPFACAAVSKVFDIYERDMILTHVQELTPYLEKKLDELVAKHECAAARRGMGFMQGIVIQGRPVGEVVKKALEKKLLVISAGSDVLRIVPPLVITKADIDEMAEILDECLA
;
A
#
# COMPACT_ATOMS: atom_id res chain seq x y z
N MET A 1 14.19 24.81 -6.25
CA MET A 1 14.00 23.84 -7.38
C MET A 1 15.31 23.60 -8.13
N GLU A 2 16.00 24.60 -8.62
CA GLU A 2 17.26 24.42 -9.37
C GLU A 2 18.34 23.67 -8.59
N GLU A 3 18.52 23.97 -7.30
CA GLU A 3 19.47 23.26 -6.43
C GLU A 3 19.11 21.78 -6.26
N SER A 4 17.80 21.45 -6.20
CA SER A 4 17.36 20.05 -6.11
C SER A 4 17.67 19.29 -7.38
N GLU A 5 17.43 19.89 -8.55
CA GLU A 5 17.75 19.27 -9.85
C GLU A 5 19.27 19.13 -10.05
N ALA A 6 20.08 19.98 -9.44
CA ALA A 6 21.53 19.90 -9.50
C ALA A 6 22.15 18.82 -8.59
N SER A 7 21.46 18.43 -7.49
CA SER A 7 22.04 17.57 -6.44
C SER A 7 21.32 16.27 -6.23
N ILE A 8 20.05 16.12 -6.67
CA ILE A 8 19.25 14.92 -6.46
C ILE A 8 19.02 14.23 -7.81
N LEU A 9 19.29 12.91 -7.86
CA LEU A 9 19.10 12.12 -9.07
C LEU A 9 17.66 12.27 -9.63
N HIS A 10 17.55 12.62 -10.89
CA HIS A 10 16.28 12.89 -11.58
C HIS A 10 15.59 11.59 -12.04
N THR A 11 14.97 10.88 -11.08
CA THR A 11 14.15 9.68 -11.34
C THR A 11 12.65 9.94 -11.24
N TYR A 12 12.27 11.16 -10.86
CA TYR A 12 10.88 11.62 -10.76
C TYR A 12 10.66 12.88 -11.58
N ASN A 13 9.56 12.93 -12.31
CA ASN A 13 9.09 14.18 -12.95
C ASN A 13 8.29 14.97 -11.90
N ARG A 14 9.00 15.84 -11.14
CA ARG A 14 8.41 16.59 -10.02
C ARG A 14 7.53 17.72 -10.52
N PHE A 15 6.37 17.90 -9.89
CA PHE A 15 5.56 19.10 -10.08
C PHE A 15 6.29 20.33 -9.54
N PRO A 16 6.17 21.52 -10.18
CA PRO A 16 6.92 22.72 -9.81
C PRO A 16 6.27 23.46 -8.62
N VAL A 17 6.12 22.74 -7.51
CA VAL A 17 5.58 23.25 -6.24
C VAL A 17 6.53 22.86 -5.10
N VAL A 18 6.80 23.81 -4.21
CA VAL A 18 7.60 23.57 -2.98
C VAL A 18 6.63 23.64 -1.81
N PHE A 19 6.27 22.49 -1.26
CA PHE A 19 5.46 22.42 -0.04
C PHE A 19 6.33 22.71 1.18
N ASP A 20 5.78 23.48 2.13
CA ASP A 20 6.43 23.90 3.37
C ASP A 20 5.85 23.13 4.57
N HIS A 21 4.54 23.13 4.73
CA HIS A 21 3.87 22.46 5.84
C HIS A 21 2.50 21.89 5.44
N GLY A 22 1.89 21.10 6.34
CA GLY A 22 0.54 20.58 6.19
C GLY A 22 -0.30 20.84 7.43
N GLU A 23 -1.62 20.91 7.30
CA GLU A 23 -2.57 20.99 8.40
C GLU A 23 -3.87 20.26 8.02
N GLY A 24 -4.31 19.33 8.86
CA GLY A 24 -5.49 18.52 8.57
C GLY A 24 -5.33 17.74 7.26
N VAL A 25 -6.17 18.01 6.28
CA VAL A 25 -6.12 17.39 4.94
C VAL A 25 -5.53 18.31 3.87
N HIS A 26 -4.80 19.34 4.28
CA HIS A 26 -4.28 20.36 3.37
C HIS A 26 -2.76 20.46 3.47
N LEU A 27 -2.14 20.77 2.33
CA LEU A 27 -0.75 21.18 2.21
C LEU A 27 -0.66 22.66 1.86
N TYR A 28 0.41 23.31 2.31
CA TYR A 28 0.70 24.71 2.01
C TYR A 28 2.07 24.81 1.34
N ASP A 29 2.13 25.56 0.25
CA ASP A 29 3.40 25.82 -0.41
C ASP A 29 4.19 26.96 0.28
N SER A 30 5.43 27.17 -0.17
CA SER A 30 6.31 28.21 0.37
C SER A 30 5.81 29.66 0.16
N GLU A 31 4.77 29.85 -0.65
CA GLU A 31 4.10 31.14 -0.84
C GLU A 31 2.80 31.24 0.01
N GLY A 32 2.49 30.21 0.82
CA GLY A 32 1.31 30.14 1.66
C GLY A 32 0.02 29.75 0.92
N LYS A 33 0.11 29.27 -0.32
CA LYS A 33 -1.07 28.77 -1.04
C LYS A 33 -1.49 27.42 -0.50
N LYS A 34 -2.79 27.29 -0.24
CA LYS A 34 -3.41 26.09 0.32
C LYS A 34 -3.81 25.11 -0.80
N TYR A 35 -3.53 23.82 -0.60
CA TYR A 35 -3.88 22.72 -1.51
C TYR A 35 -4.65 21.64 -0.76
N LEU A 36 -5.78 21.21 -1.31
CA LEU A 36 -6.53 20.06 -0.81
C LEU A 36 -5.83 18.77 -1.23
N ASP A 37 -5.46 17.90 -0.28
CA ASP A 37 -4.66 16.71 -0.54
C ASP A 37 -5.51 15.45 -0.67
N PHE A 38 -5.75 15.02 -1.91
CA PHE A 38 -6.38 13.75 -2.24
C PHE A 38 -5.39 12.71 -2.80
N ALA A 39 -4.08 12.93 -2.55
CA ALA A 39 -3.00 11.99 -2.84
C ALA A 39 -2.37 11.39 -1.57
N ALA A 40 -2.39 12.13 -0.45
CA ALA A 40 -1.87 11.74 0.86
C ALA A 40 -0.46 11.13 0.82
N GLY A 41 0.45 11.68 -0.03
CA GLY A 41 1.80 11.12 -0.20
C GLY A 41 1.79 9.70 -0.81
N ILE A 42 0.87 9.41 -1.70
CA ILE A 42 0.57 8.08 -2.27
C ILE A 42 0.01 7.12 -1.20
N ALA A 43 -1.12 7.52 -0.58
CA ALA A 43 -1.82 6.79 0.47
C ALA A 43 -1.00 6.54 1.76
N VAL A 44 -0.05 7.43 2.07
CA VAL A 44 0.81 7.36 3.28
C VAL A 44 0.18 8.10 4.45
N ASN A 45 -0.17 9.38 4.28
CA ASN A 45 -0.65 10.25 5.34
C ASN A 45 -2.15 10.00 5.64
N SER A 46 -2.44 8.83 6.19
CA SER A 46 -3.82 8.40 6.46
C SER A 46 -4.55 9.28 7.47
N LEU A 47 -3.84 9.85 8.43
CA LEU A 47 -4.36 10.80 9.42
C LEU A 47 -4.27 12.25 8.97
N GLY A 48 -3.82 12.51 7.73
CA GLY A 48 -3.49 13.88 7.31
C GLY A 48 -2.25 14.42 8.02
N TYR A 49 -2.26 15.71 8.34
CA TYR A 49 -1.12 16.44 8.90
C TYR A 49 -1.46 16.98 10.28
N HIS A 50 -0.53 16.85 11.23
CA HIS A 50 -0.68 17.31 12.62
C HIS A 50 -1.93 16.77 13.34
N TYR A 51 -2.21 15.48 13.15
CA TYR A 51 -3.36 14.86 13.80
C TYR A 51 -3.18 14.83 15.33
N PRO A 52 -4.23 15.19 16.11
CA PRO A 52 -4.14 15.28 17.57
C PRO A 52 -3.64 14.01 18.24
N GLY A 53 -2.53 14.13 18.99
CA GLY A 53 -1.89 13.05 19.72
C GLY A 53 -0.84 12.28 18.90
N TYR A 54 -0.76 12.43 17.56
CA TYR A 54 0.24 11.73 16.77
C TYR A 54 1.63 12.37 16.88
N ASP A 55 1.73 13.68 16.61
CA ASP A 55 3.00 14.41 16.68
C ASP A 55 3.57 14.41 18.11
N GLU A 56 2.72 14.51 19.12
CA GLU A 56 3.11 14.47 20.53
C GLU A 56 3.77 13.13 20.88
N ALA A 57 3.19 12.02 20.41
CA ALA A 57 3.78 10.69 20.64
C ALA A 57 5.14 10.52 19.97
N LEU A 58 5.34 11.09 18.77
CA LEU A 58 6.64 11.08 18.10
C LEU A 58 7.67 11.92 18.84
N LYS A 59 7.31 13.13 19.29
CA LYS A 59 8.19 14.01 20.08
C LYS A 59 8.59 13.34 21.38
N GLU A 60 7.64 12.75 22.10
CA GLU A 60 7.91 12.00 23.34
C GLU A 60 8.88 10.83 23.10
N GLN A 61 8.72 10.09 22.01
CA GLN A 61 9.61 8.97 21.70
C GLN A 61 11.01 9.44 21.27
N ILE A 62 11.14 10.59 20.59
CA ILE A 62 12.44 11.21 20.28
C ILE A 62 13.21 11.52 21.56
N ASP A 63 12.52 12.05 22.58
CA ASP A 63 13.13 12.41 23.87
C ASP A 63 13.54 11.17 24.68
N LYS A 64 12.97 10.00 24.44
CA LYS A 64 13.28 8.74 25.13
C LYS A 64 14.39 7.96 24.43
N LEU A 65 14.11 7.46 23.24
CA LEU A 65 15.01 6.55 22.50
C LEU A 65 14.53 6.40 21.06
N THR A 66 15.36 6.78 20.10
CA THR A 66 14.99 6.70 18.68
C THR A 66 15.36 5.38 18.03
N HIS A 67 16.48 4.77 18.45
CA HIS A 67 16.98 3.53 17.85
C HIS A 67 17.70 2.65 18.87
N ILE A 68 17.48 1.35 18.72
CA ILE A 68 18.24 0.28 19.36
C ILE A 68 18.19 -0.95 18.44
N SER A 69 19.25 -1.74 18.44
CA SER A 69 19.30 -2.97 17.64
C SER A 69 18.24 -4.01 18.07
N ASN A 70 17.79 -4.83 17.13
CA ASN A 70 16.97 -6.03 17.41
C ASN A 70 17.68 -7.11 18.27
N LEU A 71 18.91 -6.86 18.68
CA LEU A 71 19.60 -7.65 19.70
C LEU A 71 19.04 -7.42 21.11
N TYR A 72 18.24 -6.38 21.28
CA TYR A 72 17.62 -6.00 22.57
C TYR A 72 16.13 -5.81 22.42
N TYR A 73 15.39 -6.02 23.50
CA TYR A 73 13.96 -5.72 23.55
C TYR A 73 13.70 -4.23 23.70
N ASN A 74 12.61 -3.74 23.11
CA ASN A 74 12.09 -2.40 23.37
C ASN A 74 10.55 -2.45 23.47
N GLU A 75 9.97 -1.65 24.34
CA GLU A 75 8.54 -1.60 24.57
C GLU A 75 7.74 -1.17 23.33
N PRO A 76 8.11 -0.08 22.58
CA PRO A 76 7.37 0.33 21.40
C PRO A 76 7.25 -0.76 20.34
N MET A 77 8.31 -1.54 20.10
CA MET A 77 8.25 -2.65 19.12
C MET A 77 7.33 -3.76 19.60
N THR A 78 7.36 -4.08 20.88
CA THR A 78 6.50 -5.11 21.47
C THR A 78 5.03 -4.71 21.34
N GLU A 79 4.70 -3.47 21.67
CA GLU A 79 3.35 -2.93 21.60
C GLU A 79 2.86 -2.85 20.13
N ALA A 80 3.65 -2.28 19.24
CA ALA A 80 3.34 -2.18 17.82
C ALA A 80 3.11 -3.57 17.20
N GLY A 81 3.96 -4.55 17.54
CA GLY A 81 3.82 -5.93 17.08
C GLY A 81 2.53 -6.58 17.55
N ALA A 82 2.18 -6.40 18.82
CA ALA A 82 0.93 -6.92 19.39
C ALA A 82 -0.31 -6.30 18.72
N LYS A 83 -0.32 -4.97 18.50
CA LYS A 83 -1.42 -4.28 17.81
C LYS A 83 -1.56 -4.75 16.37
N LEU A 84 -0.45 -4.86 15.63
CA LEU A 84 -0.45 -5.31 14.24
C LEU A 84 -0.95 -6.77 14.10
N VAL A 85 -0.46 -7.66 14.95
CA VAL A 85 -0.91 -9.07 14.99
C VAL A 85 -2.39 -9.17 15.33
N ASN A 86 -2.85 -8.40 16.31
CA ASN A 86 -4.26 -8.38 16.71
C ASN A 86 -5.16 -7.84 15.57
N ALA A 87 -4.81 -6.71 14.97
CA ALA A 87 -5.56 -6.10 13.87
C ALA A 87 -5.63 -7.00 12.62
N SER A 88 -4.53 -7.69 12.31
CA SER A 88 -4.45 -8.62 11.18
C SER A 88 -4.99 -10.02 11.50
N ARG A 89 -5.24 -10.36 12.77
CA ARG A 89 -5.59 -11.73 13.21
C ARG A 89 -4.60 -12.79 12.70
N MET A 90 -3.33 -12.40 12.56
CA MET A 90 -2.22 -13.28 12.19
C MET A 90 -1.36 -13.63 13.42
N ASP A 91 -0.20 -14.27 13.26
CA ASP A 91 0.54 -14.84 14.41
C ASP A 91 1.82 -14.07 14.76
N LYS A 92 2.66 -13.70 13.78
CA LYS A 92 3.95 -13.04 14.01
C LYS A 92 4.21 -11.95 12.99
N ALA A 93 4.72 -10.81 13.47
CA ALA A 93 5.16 -9.69 12.64
C ALA A 93 6.68 -9.53 12.66
N PHE A 94 7.24 -9.10 11.54
CA PHE A 94 8.62 -8.62 11.42
C PHE A 94 8.60 -7.21 10.84
N PHE A 95 9.16 -6.23 11.56
CA PHE A 95 9.22 -4.85 11.11
C PHE A 95 10.42 -4.60 10.18
N THR A 96 10.18 -3.82 9.14
CA THR A 96 11.15 -3.34 8.15
C THR A 96 11.08 -1.82 8.04
N ASN A 97 11.81 -1.20 7.09
CA ASN A 97 11.84 0.25 6.93
C ASN A 97 10.97 0.74 5.77
N SER A 98 10.49 -0.17 4.94
CA SER A 98 9.76 0.15 3.72
C SER A 98 8.90 -1.03 3.25
N GLY A 99 7.96 -0.75 2.33
CA GLY A 99 7.16 -1.78 1.70
C GLY A 99 7.99 -2.76 0.87
N THR A 100 8.98 -2.26 0.12
CA THR A 100 9.85 -3.14 -0.67
C THR A 100 10.62 -4.14 0.20
N GLU A 101 11.12 -3.71 1.37
CA GLU A 101 11.76 -4.62 2.33
C GLU A 101 10.77 -5.63 2.94
N ALA A 102 9.52 -5.22 3.16
CA ALA A 102 8.47 -6.13 3.62
C ALA A 102 8.20 -7.23 2.58
N ILE A 103 8.16 -6.89 1.30
CA ILE A 103 8.06 -7.84 0.19
C ILE A 103 9.27 -8.79 0.16
N GLU A 104 10.50 -8.27 0.27
CA GLU A 104 11.72 -9.11 0.33
C GLU A 104 11.63 -10.16 1.45
N GLY A 105 11.18 -9.75 2.64
CA GLY A 105 10.97 -10.64 3.78
C GLY A 105 9.88 -11.68 3.53
N ALA A 106 8.76 -11.29 2.93
CA ALA A 106 7.65 -12.17 2.57
C ALA A 106 8.06 -13.24 1.56
N LEU A 107 8.78 -12.85 0.49
CA LEU A 107 9.32 -13.79 -0.51
C LEU A 107 10.28 -14.78 0.11
N LYS A 108 11.19 -14.30 0.99
CA LYS A 108 12.12 -15.18 1.72
C LYS A 108 11.40 -16.14 2.65
N ALA A 109 10.36 -15.69 3.35
CA ALA A 109 9.58 -16.56 4.25
C ALA A 109 8.87 -17.67 3.47
N ALA A 110 8.25 -17.34 2.33
CA ALA A 110 7.59 -18.30 1.46
C ALA A 110 8.57 -19.32 0.86
N LYS A 111 9.70 -18.85 0.33
CA LYS A 111 10.76 -19.74 -0.22
C LYS A 111 11.37 -20.63 0.89
N LYS A 112 11.58 -20.10 2.09
CA LYS A 112 12.12 -20.87 3.22
C LYS A 112 11.13 -21.92 3.71
N TYR A 113 9.82 -21.60 3.73
CA TYR A 113 8.77 -22.57 4.03
C TYR A 113 8.82 -23.75 3.06
N ALA A 114 8.86 -23.48 1.76
CA ALA A 114 8.93 -24.49 0.73
C ALA A 114 10.24 -25.29 0.81
N TYR A 115 11.37 -24.63 1.06
CA TYR A 115 12.65 -25.32 1.25
C TYR A 115 12.62 -26.32 2.41
N ILE A 116 11.99 -25.97 3.52
CA ILE A 116 11.86 -26.87 4.67
C ILE A 116 10.92 -28.04 4.35
N ARG A 117 9.84 -27.78 3.63
CA ARG A 117 8.87 -28.80 3.21
C ARG A 117 9.46 -29.80 2.21
N ASP A 118 10.15 -29.30 1.18
CA ASP A 118 10.52 -30.09 -0.01
C ASP A 118 11.98 -30.51 -0.03
N GLY A 119 12.85 -29.89 0.79
CA GLY A 119 14.27 -30.22 0.90
C GLY A 119 15.15 -29.66 -0.22
N HIS A 120 14.63 -28.78 -1.09
CA HIS A 120 15.39 -28.12 -2.18
C HIS A 120 14.99 -26.65 -2.33
N ALA A 121 15.76 -25.86 -3.10
CA ALA A 121 15.59 -24.41 -3.25
C ALA A 121 15.06 -23.99 -4.64
N ASP A 122 14.70 -24.93 -5.50
CA ASP A 122 14.28 -24.71 -6.89
C ASP A 122 12.76 -24.43 -6.96
N HIS A 123 12.33 -23.33 -6.35
CA HIS A 123 10.91 -22.97 -6.25
C HIS A 123 10.54 -21.75 -7.08
N GLU A 124 9.30 -21.75 -7.58
CA GLU A 124 8.69 -20.71 -8.40
C GLU A 124 7.66 -19.90 -7.61
N ILE A 125 7.50 -18.64 -8.01
CA ILE A 125 6.51 -17.72 -7.47
C ILE A 125 5.64 -17.20 -8.61
N ILE A 126 4.33 -17.19 -8.42
CA ILE A 126 3.39 -16.55 -9.35
C ILE A 126 3.06 -15.17 -8.83
N ALA A 127 3.22 -14.14 -9.67
CA ALA A 127 2.81 -12.77 -9.43
C ALA A 127 1.76 -12.35 -10.47
N MET A 128 1.09 -11.21 -10.25
CA MET A 128 0.06 -10.75 -11.17
C MET A 128 0.61 -9.74 -12.18
N ASN A 129 0.13 -9.81 -13.43
CA ASN A 129 0.34 -8.76 -14.41
C ASN A 129 -0.17 -7.42 -13.86
N HIS A 130 0.48 -6.32 -14.22
CA HIS A 130 0.20 -4.95 -13.76
C HIS A 130 0.38 -4.71 -12.26
N SER A 131 0.85 -5.68 -11.48
CA SER A 131 1.14 -5.50 -10.05
C SER A 131 2.34 -4.58 -9.80
N PHE A 132 2.38 -4.00 -8.59
CA PHE A 132 3.52 -3.24 -8.11
C PHE A 132 3.87 -3.64 -6.67
N HIS A 133 5.05 -4.23 -6.49
CA HIS A 133 5.49 -4.72 -5.18
C HIS A 133 6.76 -4.03 -4.65
N GLY A 134 7.41 -3.20 -5.45
CA GLY A 134 8.59 -2.43 -5.03
C GLY A 134 9.67 -2.29 -6.09
N ARG A 135 10.81 -1.70 -5.68
CA ARG A 135 11.94 -1.34 -6.54
C ARG A 135 13.26 -2.04 -6.20
N SER A 136 13.36 -2.77 -5.07
CA SER A 136 14.50 -3.66 -4.81
C SER A 136 14.46 -4.86 -5.76
N ILE A 137 15.58 -5.49 -5.99
CA ILE A 137 15.71 -6.55 -7.03
C ILE A 137 14.70 -7.68 -6.83
N GLY A 138 14.52 -8.19 -5.60
CA GLY A 138 13.53 -9.26 -5.35
C GLY A 138 12.09 -8.77 -5.51
N ALA A 139 11.73 -7.62 -4.95
CA ALA A 139 10.40 -7.03 -5.10
C ALA A 139 10.11 -6.63 -6.56
N LEU A 140 11.13 -6.12 -7.27
CA LEU A 140 11.04 -5.80 -8.69
C LEU A 140 10.79 -7.06 -9.53
N SER A 141 11.40 -8.21 -9.16
CA SER A 141 11.23 -9.48 -9.86
C SER A 141 9.77 -9.94 -9.89
N VAL A 142 8.99 -9.64 -8.86
CA VAL A 142 7.56 -9.99 -8.76
C VAL A 142 6.61 -8.85 -9.13
N THR A 143 7.14 -7.69 -9.56
CA THR A 143 6.35 -6.57 -10.07
C THR A 143 5.93 -6.82 -11.51
N GLY A 144 4.61 -6.80 -11.78
CA GLY A 144 4.01 -7.23 -13.04
C GLY A 144 4.16 -6.27 -14.24
N ASN A 145 4.75 -5.09 -14.03
CA ASN A 145 5.00 -4.12 -15.10
C ASN A 145 6.37 -4.35 -15.74
N ALA A 146 6.38 -4.85 -16.99
CA ALA A 146 7.60 -5.16 -17.75
C ALA A 146 8.54 -3.95 -17.90
N HIS A 147 7.99 -2.75 -18.14
CA HIS A 147 8.77 -1.53 -18.26
C HIS A 147 9.68 -1.24 -17.05
N TYR A 148 9.24 -1.64 -15.85
CA TYR A 148 10.05 -1.47 -14.65
C TYR A 148 11.14 -2.54 -14.51
N ARG A 149 10.96 -3.74 -15.10
CA ARG A 149 11.86 -4.88 -14.95
C ARG A 149 12.94 -4.96 -16.01
N GLU A 150 12.56 -4.77 -17.27
CA GLU A 150 13.43 -5.03 -18.45
C GLU A 150 14.83 -4.42 -18.35
N PRO A 151 15.03 -3.16 -17.90
CA PRO A 151 16.38 -2.59 -17.82
C PRO A 151 17.29 -3.25 -16.77
N PHE A 152 16.74 -4.10 -15.89
CA PHE A 152 17.44 -4.69 -14.74
C PHE A 152 17.58 -6.21 -14.82
N GLU A 153 17.25 -6.80 -15.97
CA GLU A 153 17.42 -8.24 -16.21
C GLU A 153 18.91 -8.64 -16.23
N PRO A 154 19.33 -9.85 -15.70
CA PRO A 154 18.44 -10.86 -15.15
C PRO A 154 18.04 -10.58 -13.70
N LEU A 155 16.75 -10.73 -13.41
CA LEU A 155 16.18 -10.62 -12.06
C LEU A 155 16.17 -11.99 -11.35
N MET A 156 15.47 -12.08 -10.21
CA MET A 156 15.29 -13.34 -9.48
C MET A 156 14.56 -14.36 -10.37
N GLY A 157 15.19 -15.50 -10.64
CA GLY A 157 14.60 -16.57 -11.42
C GLY A 157 13.39 -17.23 -10.76
N GLY A 158 12.61 -17.96 -11.59
CA GLY A 158 11.44 -18.71 -11.11
C GLY A 158 10.20 -17.84 -10.83
N VAL A 159 10.11 -16.66 -11.42
CA VAL A 159 8.89 -15.83 -11.35
C VAL A 159 8.07 -16.00 -12.62
N LYS A 160 6.78 -16.25 -12.46
CA LYS A 160 5.78 -16.33 -13.51
C LYS A 160 4.68 -15.31 -13.29
N PHE A 161 4.01 -14.89 -14.35
CA PHE A 161 2.96 -13.89 -14.28
C PHE A 161 1.63 -14.44 -14.76
N ALA A 162 0.56 -14.15 -14.02
CA ALA A 162 -0.82 -14.48 -14.36
C ALA A 162 -1.66 -13.20 -14.46
N ASP A 163 -2.78 -13.26 -15.14
CA ASP A 163 -3.68 -12.13 -15.22
C ASP A 163 -4.51 -12.00 -13.94
N PHE A 164 -4.63 -10.77 -13.47
CA PHE A 164 -5.41 -10.46 -12.27
C PHE A 164 -6.91 -10.60 -12.57
N ASN A 165 -7.67 -11.17 -11.62
CA ASN A 165 -9.07 -11.54 -11.78
C ASN A 165 -9.33 -12.63 -12.85
N ASP A 166 -8.30 -13.41 -13.21
CA ASP A 166 -8.41 -14.59 -14.07
C ASP A 166 -7.83 -15.83 -13.37
N LEU A 167 -8.71 -16.64 -12.76
CA LEU A 167 -8.30 -17.82 -12.01
C LEU A 167 -7.69 -18.90 -12.92
N ASP A 168 -8.12 -19.00 -14.17
CA ASP A 168 -7.59 -19.98 -15.12
C ASP A 168 -6.20 -19.58 -15.60
N SER A 169 -5.93 -18.29 -15.75
CA SER A 169 -4.57 -17.76 -15.95
C SER A 169 -3.63 -18.17 -14.80
N VAL A 170 -4.09 -18.05 -13.54
CA VAL A 170 -3.30 -18.50 -12.38
C VAL A 170 -3.05 -20.00 -12.41
N LYS A 171 -4.08 -20.81 -12.65
CA LYS A 171 -3.96 -22.28 -12.75
C LYS A 171 -2.94 -22.71 -13.81
N ALA A 172 -2.91 -22.03 -14.96
CA ALA A 172 -2.00 -22.30 -16.06
C ALA A 172 -0.53 -22.10 -15.71
N GLN A 173 -0.21 -21.26 -14.72
CA GLN A 173 1.16 -21.00 -14.26
C GLN A 173 1.63 -21.97 -13.17
N ILE A 174 0.74 -22.71 -12.52
CA ILE A 174 1.08 -23.60 -11.41
C ILE A 174 1.86 -24.81 -11.92
N THR A 175 2.96 -25.10 -11.24
CA THR A 175 3.78 -26.32 -11.44
C THR A 175 4.08 -26.97 -10.09
N ASP A 176 4.73 -28.12 -10.11
CA ASP A 176 5.19 -28.80 -8.89
C ASP A 176 6.25 -27.99 -8.11
N LYS A 177 6.82 -26.94 -8.72
CA LYS A 177 7.78 -26.03 -8.10
C LYS A 177 7.13 -24.77 -7.50
N THR A 178 5.85 -24.53 -7.76
CA THR A 178 5.17 -23.32 -7.27
C THR A 178 5.06 -23.33 -5.75
N CYS A 179 5.72 -22.38 -5.09
CA CYS A 179 5.73 -22.26 -3.64
C CYS A 179 4.89 -21.12 -3.11
N ALA A 180 4.64 -20.07 -3.93
CA ALA A 180 3.85 -18.92 -3.50
C ALA A 180 3.10 -18.28 -4.67
N ILE A 181 1.99 -17.64 -4.33
CA ILE A 181 1.27 -16.67 -5.18
C ILE A 181 1.29 -15.34 -4.44
N ILE A 182 1.76 -14.27 -5.09
CA ILE A 182 1.75 -12.91 -4.55
C ILE A 182 0.83 -12.03 -5.37
N MET A 183 -0.02 -11.26 -4.69
CA MET A 183 -0.93 -10.31 -5.30
C MET A 183 -1.32 -9.20 -4.34
N GLU A 184 -1.77 -8.07 -4.86
CA GLU A 184 -2.44 -7.02 -4.10
C GLU A 184 -3.93 -7.38 -3.95
N THR A 185 -4.55 -7.06 -2.81
CA THR A 185 -6.02 -7.22 -2.68
C THR A 185 -6.76 -6.16 -3.53
N VAL A 186 -6.14 -4.98 -3.69
CA VAL A 186 -6.53 -3.96 -4.69
C VAL A 186 -5.26 -3.51 -5.39
N GLN A 187 -5.13 -3.78 -6.69
CA GLN A 187 -3.99 -3.28 -7.46
C GLN A 187 -3.99 -1.76 -7.49
N GLY A 188 -2.97 -1.14 -6.89
CA GLY A 188 -2.87 0.31 -6.78
C GLY A 188 -2.29 0.96 -8.03
N GLU A 189 -1.03 0.69 -8.30
CA GLU A 189 -0.28 1.26 -9.43
C GLU A 189 -0.79 0.72 -10.78
N GLY A 190 -1.37 -0.46 -10.80
CA GLY A 190 -1.95 -1.08 -12.00
C GLY A 190 -3.25 -0.44 -12.50
N GLY A 191 -3.84 0.52 -11.76
CA GLY A 191 -5.05 1.24 -12.21
C GLY A 191 -6.28 1.06 -11.31
N ILE A 192 -6.08 0.86 -10.02
CA ILE A 192 -7.14 0.75 -9.00
C ILE A 192 -8.12 -0.38 -9.31
N TYR A 193 -7.61 -1.61 -9.37
CA TYR A 193 -8.43 -2.80 -9.61
C TYR A 193 -8.61 -3.60 -8.31
N PRO A 194 -9.81 -3.63 -7.69
CA PRO A 194 -10.13 -4.56 -6.63
C PRO A 194 -10.14 -6.01 -7.14
N ALA A 195 -9.71 -6.94 -6.29
CA ALA A 195 -9.90 -8.36 -6.56
C ALA A 195 -11.40 -8.68 -6.61
N GLU A 196 -11.80 -9.50 -7.57
CA GLU A 196 -13.13 -10.10 -7.56
C GLU A 196 -13.20 -11.18 -6.46
N ARG A 197 -14.36 -11.29 -5.79
CA ARG A 197 -14.51 -12.21 -4.66
C ARG A 197 -14.22 -13.65 -5.06
N GLU A 198 -14.80 -14.10 -6.15
CA GLU A 198 -14.66 -15.46 -6.67
C GLU A 198 -13.20 -15.76 -7.07
N PHE A 199 -12.49 -14.76 -7.59
CA PHE A 199 -11.07 -14.88 -7.92
C PHE A 199 -10.23 -15.07 -6.66
N LEU A 200 -10.38 -14.21 -5.65
CA LEU A 200 -9.56 -14.28 -4.44
C LEU A 200 -9.86 -15.55 -3.63
N GLU A 201 -11.13 -15.95 -3.52
CA GLU A 201 -11.56 -17.21 -2.89
C GLU A 201 -11.00 -18.42 -3.67
N GLY A 202 -11.03 -18.37 -5.01
CA GLY A 202 -10.45 -19.41 -5.85
C GLY A 202 -8.94 -19.54 -5.71
N VAL A 203 -8.20 -18.43 -5.66
CA VAL A 203 -6.75 -18.43 -5.40
C VAL A 203 -6.46 -19.01 -4.02
N ARG A 204 -7.23 -18.64 -2.97
CA ARG A 204 -7.06 -19.22 -1.63
C ARG A 204 -7.26 -20.73 -1.64
N ALA A 205 -8.34 -21.21 -2.28
CA ALA A 205 -8.64 -22.64 -2.38
C ALA A 205 -7.52 -23.42 -3.10
N LEU A 206 -6.97 -22.87 -4.19
CA LEU A 206 -5.81 -23.46 -4.88
C LEU A 206 -4.57 -23.53 -3.99
N CYS A 207 -4.31 -22.47 -3.23
CA CYS A 207 -3.19 -22.42 -2.30
C CYS A 207 -3.35 -23.45 -1.17
N ASP A 208 -4.56 -23.63 -0.64
CA ASP A 208 -4.85 -24.62 0.39
C ASP A 208 -4.71 -26.06 -0.13
N GLU A 209 -5.26 -26.34 -1.33
CA GLU A 209 -5.18 -27.67 -1.96
C GLU A 209 -3.74 -28.11 -2.23
N LYS A 210 -2.89 -27.17 -2.67
CA LYS A 210 -1.53 -27.48 -3.18
C LYS A 210 -0.43 -27.12 -2.19
N ASP A 211 -0.76 -26.68 -0.99
CA ASP A 211 0.18 -26.16 0.01
C ASP A 211 1.12 -25.06 -0.55
N ILE A 212 0.53 -24.14 -1.32
CA ILE A 212 1.15 -22.93 -1.86
C ILE A 212 0.90 -21.77 -0.88
N ILE A 213 1.89 -20.93 -0.62
CA ILE A 213 1.78 -19.75 0.24
C ILE A 213 1.08 -18.61 -0.49
N LEU A 214 -0.04 -18.13 0.05
CA LEU A 214 -0.69 -16.92 -0.42
C LEU A 214 -0.09 -15.70 0.29
N ILE A 215 0.51 -14.80 -0.49
CA ILE A 215 1.03 -13.50 -0.03
C ILE A 215 0.09 -12.41 -0.52
N LEU A 216 -0.54 -11.67 0.40
CA LEU A 216 -1.32 -10.49 0.06
C LEU A 216 -0.54 -9.21 0.40
N ASP A 217 -0.31 -8.41 -0.63
CA ASP A 217 0.32 -7.11 -0.50
C ASP A 217 -0.74 -6.06 -0.14
N GLU A 218 -0.71 -5.66 1.13
CA GLU A 218 -1.61 -4.66 1.72
C GLU A 218 -0.91 -3.30 1.93
N ILE A 219 0.22 -3.07 1.26
CA ILE A 219 1.03 -1.86 1.42
C ILE A 219 0.24 -0.60 1.06
N GLN A 220 -0.58 -0.64 0.02
CA GLN A 220 -1.38 0.51 -0.39
C GLN A 220 -2.85 0.40 0.03
N CYS A 221 -3.45 -0.77 -0.08
CA CYS A 221 -4.88 -0.99 0.20
C CYS A 221 -5.20 -1.28 1.67
N GLY A 222 -4.19 -1.59 2.49
CA GLY A 222 -4.35 -1.83 3.92
C GLY A 222 -4.46 -0.57 4.77
N MET A 223 -4.33 -0.75 6.07
CA MET A 223 -4.35 0.31 7.09
C MET A 223 -5.54 1.25 6.95
N GLY A 224 -6.75 0.69 6.95
CA GLY A 224 -8.00 1.47 6.99
C GLY A 224 -8.50 1.98 5.65
N ARG A 225 -7.68 1.94 4.59
CA ARG A 225 -7.97 2.54 3.28
C ARG A 225 -9.30 2.08 2.66
N THR A 226 -9.67 0.82 2.88
CA THR A 226 -10.89 0.19 2.35
C THR A 226 -12.03 0.11 3.38
N GLY A 227 -11.86 0.73 4.56
CA GLY A 227 -12.81 0.63 5.68
C GLY A 227 -12.58 -0.58 6.60
N TYR A 228 -11.54 -1.37 6.33
CA TYR A 228 -11.06 -2.46 7.16
C TYR A 228 -9.59 -2.22 7.51
N TYR A 229 -9.06 -2.81 8.59
CA TYR A 229 -7.62 -2.70 8.83
C TYR A 229 -6.81 -3.16 7.61
N PHE A 230 -7.21 -4.27 7.00
CA PHE A 230 -6.63 -4.82 5.78
C PHE A 230 -7.73 -5.21 4.81
N ALA A 231 -7.54 -4.91 3.52
CA ALA A 231 -8.57 -5.07 2.49
C ALA A 231 -9.09 -6.51 2.37
N TRP A 232 -8.22 -7.51 2.56
CA TRP A 232 -8.60 -8.93 2.53
C TRP A 232 -9.69 -9.29 3.55
N GLN A 233 -9.82 -8.53 4.66
CA GLN A 233 -10.83 -8.78 5.69
C GLN A 233 -12.26 -8.59 5.17
N ALA A 234 -12.45 -7.72 4.18
CA ALA A 234 -13.74 -7.55 3.51
C ALA A 234 -14.18 -8.79 2.73
N TYR A 235 -13.23 -9.59 2.29
CA TYR A 235 -13.46 -10.83 1.55
C TYR A 235 -13.57 -12.04 2.48
N GLY A 236 -13.06 -11.95 3.70
CA GLY A 236 -12.96 -13.08 4.62
C GLY A 236 -11.88 -14.10 4.22
N VAL A 237 -10.96 -13.71 3.35
CA VAL A 237 -9.88 -14.57 2.80
C VAL A 237 -8.56 -14.25 3.48
N GLN A 238 -8.17 -15.03 4.49
CA GLN A 238 -6.93 -14.80 5.21
C GLN A 238 -5.71 -15.29 4.41
N PRO A 239 -4.66 -14.44 4.21
CA PRO A 239 -3.41 -14.87 3.59
C PRO A 239 -2.55 -15.69 4.56
N ASP A 240 -1.53 -16.37 4.00
CA ASP A 240 -0.47 -16.98 4.80
C ASP A 240 0.57 -15.94 5.23
N ILE A 241 0.84 -14.97 4.35
CA ILE A 241 1.73 -13.82 4.59
C ILE A 241 1.03 -12.56 4.11
N MET A 242 1.13 -11.50 4.88
CA MET A 242 0.67 -10.16 4.51
C MET A 242 1.82 -9.17 4.62
N THR A 243 1.91 -8.21 3.70
CA THR A 243 2.83 -7.08 3.79
C THR A 243 2.10 -5.77 4.01
N CYS A 244 2.65 -4.86 4.80
CA CYS A 244 2.10 -3.53 5.02
C CYS A 244 3.22 -2.49 5.21
N ALA A 245 2.92 -1.23 4.88
CA ALA A 245 3.77 -0.07 5.02
C ALA A 245 2.94 1.22 4.90
N LYS A 246 3.48 2.30 4.33
CA LYS A 246 2.75 3.55 4.05
C LYS A 246 1.97 4.06 5.28
N ALA A 247 0.65 3.92 5.26
CA ALA A 247 -0.22 4.35 6.35
C ALA A 247 0.06 3.63 7.70
N LEU A 248 0.81 2.53 7.70
CA LEU A 248 1.28 1.87 8.93
C LEU A 248 2.07 2.84 9.83
N GLY A 249 2.89 3.69 9.23
CA GLY A 249 3.67 4.71 9.94
C GLY A 249 3.15 6.13 9.75
N CYS A 250 2.13 6.35 8.91
CA CYS A 250 1.51 7.65 8.65
C CYS A 250 2.54 8.80 8.47
N GLY A 251 3.52 8.59 7.55
CA GLY A 251 4.61 9.53 7.26
C GLY A 251 5.97 9.09 7.82
N VAL A 252 6.02 8.32 8.90
CA VAL A 252 7.27 7.71 9.37
C VAL A 252 7.60 6.47 8.53
N PRO A 253 8.83 6.36 7.97
CA PRO A 253 9.23 5.20 7.19
C PRO A 253 9.21 3.92 8.03
N VAL A 254 8.33 3.01 7.68
CA VAL A 254 8.19 1.68 8.29
C VAL A 254 7.46 0.75 7.34
N GLY A 255 7.78 -0.52 7.41
CA GLY A 255 7.05 -1.62 6.80
C GLY A 255 7.00 -2.81 7.73
N ALA A 256 6.22 -3.79 7.39
CA ALA A 256 6.20 -5.07 8.08
C ALA A 256 5.70 -6.17 7.14
N PHE A 257 6.15 -7.39 7.38
CA PHE A 257 5.46 -8.58 6.92
C PHE A 257 4.94 -9.37 8.13
N VAL A 258 3.75 -9.93 7.97
CA VAL A 258 3.04 -10.64 9.04
C VAL A 258 2.74 -12.04 8.57
N LEU A 259 3.03 -13.01 9.40
CA LEU A 259 2.92 -14.43 9.11
C LEU A 259 1.75 -15.05 9.87
N ASN A 260 1.00 -15.93 9.24
CA ASN A 260 0.08 -16.81 9.95
C ASN A 260 0.86 -17.87 10.74
N LYS A 261 0.17 -18.62 11.60
CA LYS A 261 0.78 -19.62 12.46
C LYS A 261 1.56 -20.70 11.68
N LYS A 262 1.04 -21.15 10.55
CA LYS A 262 1.67 -22.15 9.67
C LYS A 262 3.05 -21.70 9.23
N VAL A 263 3.14 -20.50 8.64
CA VAL A 263 4.40 -19.96 8.11
C VAL A 263 5.34 -19.53 9.23
N ALA A 264 4.82 -18.93 10.30
CA ALA A 264 5.62 -18.50 11.46
C ALA A 264 6.36 -19.67 12.14
N GLN A 265 5.77 -20.86 12.18
CA GLN A 265 6.37 -22.04 12.77
C GLN A 265 7.35 -22.79 11.85
N ALA A 266 7.16 -22.72 10.55
CA ALA A 266 7.84 -23.54 9.56
C ALA A 266 8.62 -22.74 8.49
N SER A 267 9.02 -21.50 8.77
CA SER A 267 9.81 -20.71 7.81
C SER A 267 11.07 -20.12 8.42
N LEU A 268 11.17 -18.80 8.54
CA LEU A 268 12.36 -18.08 9.00
C LEU A 268 12.70 -18.40 10.47
N LYS A 269 13.98 -18.64 10.74
CA LYS A 269 14.56 -18.92 12.07
C LYS A 269 15.68 -17.93 12.37
N LEU A 270 16.26 -18.04 13.55
CA LEU A 270 17.41 -17.24 13.98
C LEU A 270 18.52 -17.25 12.92
N GLY A 271 18.90 -16.04 12.46
CA GLY A 271 19.94 -15.84 11.46
C GLY A 271 19.47 -15.84 10.01
N ASP A 272 18.22 -16.23 9.69
CA ASP A 272 17.76 -16.31 8.31
C ASP A 272 17.41 -14.92 7.71
N HIS A 273 17.03 -13.97 8.55
CA HIS A 273 16.63 -12.62 8.14
C HIS A 273 16.98 -11.59 9.21
N GLY A 274 17.19 -10.33 8.79
CA GLY A 274 17.57 -9.26 9.71
C GLY A 274 17.44 -7.89 9.07
N THR A 275 17.49 -6.86 9.91
CA THR A 275 17.45 -5.45 9.53
C THR A 275 18.13 -4.63 10.63
N THR A 276 18.83 -3.56 10.26
CA THR A 276 19.45 -2.66 11.22
C THR A 276 18.41 -1.77 11.91
N TYR A 277 17.49 -1.17 11.15
CA TYR A 277 16.55 -0.16 11.65
C TYR A 277 15.13 -0.66 11.84
N GLY A 278 14.72 -1.73 11.18
CA GLY A 278 13.35 -2.26 11.30
C GLY A 278 13.03 -2.64 12.75
N GLY A 279 11.90 -2.17 13.27
CA GLY A 279 11.52 -2.37 14.67
C GLY A 279 12.13 -1.36 15.64
N ASN A 280 12.75 -0.26 15.17
CA ASN A 280 13.26 0.77 16.04
C ASN A 280 12.14 1.43 16.86
N PRO A 281 12.44 1.91 18.09
CA PRO A 281 11.44 2.49 18.98
C PRO A 281 10.66 3.65 18.36
N PHE A 282 11.31 4.53 17.60
CA PHE A 282 10.67 5.70 17.01
C PHE A 282 9.60 5.30 15.97
N ALA A 283 9.95 4.43 15.03
CA ALA A 283 9.01 3.96 14.02
C ALA A 283 7.87 3.12 14.64
N CYS A 284 8.18 2.30 15.64
CA CYS A 284 7.17 1.49 16.34
C CYS A 284 6.23 2.31 17.22
N ALA A 285 6.70 3.41 17.82
CA ALA A 285 5.83 4.36 18.51
C ALA A 285 4.83 5.02 17.54
N ALA A 286 5.29 5.37 16.32
CA ALA A 286 4.39 5.85 15.27
C ALA A 286 3.31 4.80 14.93
N VAL A 287 3.71 3.54 14.69
CA VAL A 287 2.79 2.44 14.40
C VAL A 287 1.77 2.25 15.52
N SER A 288 2.22 2.15 16.78
CA SER A 288 1.32 2.00 17.93
C SER A 288 0.31 3.15 17.99
N LYS A 289 0.78 4.39 17.79
CA LYS A 289 -0.09 5.57 17.87
C LYS A 289 -1.11 5.61 16.73
N VAL A 290 -0.78 5.15 15.51
CA VAL A 290 -1.74 5.04 14.40
C VAL A 290 -2.87 4.09 14.78
N PHE A 291 -2.58 2.91 15.34
CA PHE A 291 -3.62 1.98 15.80
C PHE A 291 -4.48 2.58 16.92
N ASP A 292 -3.87 3.25 17.92
CA ASP A 292 -4.62 3.89 19.01
C ASP A 292 -5.60 4.95 18.50
N ILE A 293 -5.16 5.77 17.54
CA ILE A 293 -6.00 6.81 16.93
C ILE A 293 -7.12 6.16 16.12
N TYR A 294 -6.82 5.11 15.35
CA TYR A 294 -7.83 4.42 14.55
C TYR A 294 -8.95 3.84 15.42
N GLU A 295 -8.61 3.28 16.58
CA GLU A 295 -9.59 2.76 17.54
C GLU A 295 -10.33 3.89 18.25
N ARG A 296 -9.60 4.87 18.81
CA ARG A 296 -10.16 5.99 19.57
C ARG A 296 -11.19 6.80 18.76
N ASP A 297 -10.85 7.10 17.51
CA ASP A 297 -11.62 7.99 16.65
C ASP A 297 -12.47 7.24 15.60
N MET A 298 -12.56 5.90 15.73
CA MET A 298 -13.36 5.02 14.87
C MET A 298 -13.11 5.25 13.36
N ILE A 299 -11.83 5.40 12.98
CA ILE A 299 -11.44 5.76 11.59
C ILE A 299 -12.00 4.77 10.57
N LEU A 300 -12.00 3.46 10.87
CA LEU A 300 -12.52 2.45 9.95
C LEU A 300 -14.03 2.64 9.69
N THR A 301 -14.80 2.91 10.75
CA THR A 301 -16.24 3.20 10.66
C THR A 301 -16.48 4.47 9.84
N HIS A 302 -15.70 5.53 10.10
CA HIS A 302 -15.77 6.77 9.34
C HIS A 302 -15.55 6.54 7.83
N VAL A 303 -14.54 5.75 7.45
CA VAL A 303 -14.30 5.39 6.04
C VAL A 303 -15.48 4.62 5.46
N GLN A 304 -16.01 3.62 6.19
CA GLN A 304 -17.16 2.85 5.73
C GLN A 304 -18.41 3.71 5.51
N GLU A 305 -18.71 4.61 6.46
CA GLU A 305 -19.89 5.49 6.38
C GLU A 305 -19.78 6.56 5.28
N LEU A 306 -18.56 7.06 5.03
CA LEU A 306 -18.34 8.12 4.07
C LEU A 306 -18.09 7.62 2.64
N THR A 307 -17.66 6.37 2.47
CA THR A 307 -17.41 5.75 1.16
C THR A 307 -18.58 5.89 0.18
N PRO A 308 -19.85 5.59 0.54
CA PRO A 308 -20.96 5.73 -0.40
C PRO A 308 -21.15 7.17 -0.90
N TYR A 309 -20.83 8.17 -0.06
CA TYR A 309 -20.90 9.56 -0.46
C TYR A 309 -19.80 9.93 -1.46
N LEU A 310 -18.58 9.51 -1.20
CA LEU A 310 -17.46 9.70 -2.13
C LEU A 310 -17.74 9.02 -3.48
N GLU A 311 -18.17 7.77 -3.45
CA GLU A 311 -18.50 7.01 -4.66
C GLU A 311 -19.59 7.69 -5.48
N LYS A 312 -20.66 8.14 -4.84
CA LYS A 312 -21.75 8.88 -5.51
C LYS A 312 -21.23 10.13 -6.22
N LYS A 313 -20.39 10.94 -5.56
CA LYS A 313 -19.82 12.14 -6.18
C LYS A 313 -18.93 11.83 -7.38
N LEU A 314 -18.14 10.77 -7.30
CA LEU A 314 -17.32 10.33 -8.42
C LEU A 314 -18.16 9.75 -9.57
N ASP A 315 -19.23 9.00 -9.28
CA ASP A 315 -20.17 8.49 -10.28
C ASP A 315 -20.94 9.63 -10.98
N GLU A 316 -21.28 10.71 -10.27
CA GLU A 316 -21.86 11.93 -10.85
C GLU A 316 -20.90 12.58 -11.86
N LEU A 317 -19.59 12.64 -11.56
CA LEU A 317 -18.57 13.15 -12.48
C LEU A 317 -18.42 12.24 -13.72
N VAL A 318 -18.41 10.93 -13.53
CA VAL A 318 -18.36 9.96 -14.64
C VAL A 318 -19.58 10.09 -15.55
N ALA A 319 -20.77 10.25 -14.99
CA ALA A 319 -21.99 10.42 -15.78
C ALA A 319 -22.05 11.75 -16.55
N LYS A 320 -21.35 12.78 -16.06
CA LYS A 320 -21.39 14.13 -16.63
C LYS A 320 -20.37 14.35 -17.75
N HIS A 321 -19.20 13.71 -17.68
CA HIS A 321 -18.05 14.00 -18.55
C HIS A 321 -17.70 12.82 -19.45
N GLU A 322 -17.74 13.01 -20.76
CA GLU A 322 -17.40 11.96 -21.74
C GLU A 322 -15.97 11.43 -21.60
N CYS A 323 -15.04 12.25 -21.10
CA CYS A 323 -13.66 11.84 -20.85
C CYS A 323 -13.49 10.95 -19.62
N ALA A 324 -14.50 10.83 -18.75
CA ALA A 324 -14.52 9.97 -17.57
C ALA A 324 -15.30 8.69 -17.90
N ALA A 325 -14.60 7.61 -18.26
CA ALA A 325 -15.22 6.41 -18.79
C ALA A 325 -15.87 5.52 -17.72
N ALA A 326 -15.26 5.40 -16.54
CA ALA A 326 -15.74 4.57 -15.44
C ALA A 326 -15.07 4.97 -14.11
N ARG A 327 -15.75 4.66 -12.99
CA ARG A 327 -15.15 4.62 -11.66
C ARG A 327 -14.83 3.19 -11.27
N ARG A 328 -13.78 3.00 -10.49
CA ARG A 328 -13.46 1.74 -9.80
C ARG A 328 -12.73 2.00 -8.50
N GLY A 329 -12.76 1.05 -7.59
CA GLY A 329 -12.08 1.18 -6.30
C GLY A 329 -12.84 0.56 -5.15
N MET A 330 -12.31 0.77 -3.94
CA MET A 330 -12.86 0.26 -2.68
C MET A 330 -12.51 1.23 -1.55
N GLY A 331 -13.49 1.64 -0.75
CA GLY A 331 -13.28 2.58 0.33
C GLY A 331 -12.75 3.93 -0.19
N PHE A 332 -11.68 4.43 0.43
CA PHE A 332 -10.99 5.66 0.01
C PHE A 332 -9.82 5.39 -0.95
N MET A 333 -9.84 4.29 -1.64
CA MET A 333 -8.94 3.98 -2.75
C MET A 333 -9.77 3.94 -4.03
N GLN A 334 -9.92 5.08 -4.69
CA GLN A 334 -10.81 5.28 -5.84
C GLN A 334 -10.02 5.70 -7.09
N GLY A 335 -10.57 5.40 -8.24
CA GLY A 335 -10.01 5.80 -9.53
C GLY A 335 -11.10 6.14 -10.54
N ILE A 336 -10.84 7.17 -11.35
CA ILE A 336 -11.64 7.49 -12.54
C ILE A 336 -10.80 7.16 -13.77
N VAL A 337 -11.32 6.31 -14.63
CA VAL A 337 -10.70 5.99 -15.92
C VAL A 337 -10.88 7.18 -16.88
N ILE A 338 -9.79 7.73 -17.38
CA ILE A 338 -9.78 8.87 -18.31
C ILE A 338 -9.57 8.34 -19.72
N GLN A 339 -10.40 8.82 -20.67
CA GLN A 339 -10.32 8.48 -22.08
C GLN A 339 -10.30 9.74 -22.94
N GLY A 340 -9.81 9.61 -24.18
CA GLY A 340 -9.77 10.70 -25.16
C GLY A 340 -8.74 11.78 -24.90
N ARG A 341 -8.06 11.75 -23.76
CA ARG A 341 -6.94 12.64 -23.38
C ARG A 341 -6.01 11.99 -22.36
N PRO A 342 -4.74 12.43 -22.24
CA PRO A 342 -3.83 11.94 -21.22
C PRO A 342 -4.30 12.27 -19.80
N VAL A 343 -4.30 11.29 -18.87
CA VAL A 343 -4.66 11.52 -17.45
C VAL A 343 -3.76 12.58 -16.79
N GLY A 344 -2.50 12.69 -17.22
CA GLY A 344 -1.56 13.71 -16.73
C GLY A 344 -2.02 15.15 -16.95
N GLU A 345 -2.84 15.41 -17.97
CA GLU A 345 -3.43 16.75 -18.20
C GLU A 345 -4.48 17.08 -17.12
N VAL A 346 -5.28 16.10 -16.73
CA VAL A 346 -6.27 16.25 -15.64
C VAL A 346 -5.54 16.49 -14.31
N VAL A 347 -4.50 15.71 -14.02
CA VAL A 347 -3.67 15.89 -12.81
C VAL A 347 -3.02 17.28 -12.77
N LYS A 348 -2.51 17.77 -13.90
CA LYS A 348 -1.93 19.11 -13.99
C LYS A 348 -2.97 20.21 -13.76
N LYS A 349 -4.15 20.12 -14.41
CA LYS A 349 -5.26 21.07 -14.18
C LYS A 349 -5.72 21.08 -12.72
N ALA A 350 -5.81 19.90 -12.09
CA ALA A 350 -6.16 19.77 -10.67
C ALA A 350 -5.13 20.48 -9.77
N LEU A 351 -3.83 20.29 -10.02
CA LEU A 351 -2.76 20.98 -9.30
C LEU A 351 -2.86 22.52 -9.45
N GLU A 352 -3.11 23.03 -10.66
CA GLU A 352 -3.32 24.46 -10.93
C GLU A 352 -4.50 25.02 -10.10
N LYS A 353 -5.53 24.19 -9.89
CA LYS A 353 -6.72 24.50 -9.07
C LYS A 353 -6.54 24.12 -7.59
N LYS A 354 -5.32 23.77 -7.15
CA LYS A 354 -4.98 23.48 -5.75
C LYS A 354 -5.60 22.20 -5.21
N LEU A 355 -5.84 21.22 -6.08
CA LEU A 355 -6.20 19.85 -5.69
C LEU A 355 -5.04 18.91 -6.06
N LEU A 356 -4.60 18.11 -5.10
CA LEU A 356 -3.59 17.09 -5.29
C LEU A 356 -4.26 15.74 -5.53
N VAL A 357 -4.16 15.26 -6.75
CA VAL A 357 -4.51 13.90 -7.20
C VAL A 357 -3.36 13.36 -8.03
N ILE A 358 -3.30 12.06 -8.24
CA ILE A 358 -2.21 11.41 -8.97
C ILE A 358 -2.75 10.42 -10.01
N SER A 359 -1.90 9.98 -10.92
CA SER A 359 -2.26 8.92 -11.85
C SER A 359 -1.93 7.53 -11.31
N ALA A 360 -2.61 6.50 -11.82
CA ALA A 360 -2.25 5.10 -11.70
C ALA A 360 -2.40 4.44 -13.07
N GLY A 361 -1.46 3.54 -13.42
CA GLY A 361 -1.40 3.01 -14.78
C GLY A 361 -1.20 4.13 -15.82
N SER A 362 -1.78 3.93 -16.99
CA SER A 362 -1.69 4.87 -18.12
C SER A 362 -2.82 5.90 -18.18
N ASP A 363 -3.98 5.60 -17.55
CA ASP A 363 -5.25 6.25 -17.84
C ASP A 363 -6.15 6.48 -16.61
N VAL A 364 -5.70 6.15 -15.41
CA VAL A 364 -6.54 6.29 -14.21
C VAL A 364 -6.14 7.50 -13.37
N LEU A 365 -7.08 8.39 -13.10
CA LEU A 365 -6.98 9.42 -12.09
C LEU A 365 -7.20 8.77 -10.72
N ARG A 366 -6.13 8.67 -9.91
CA ARG A 366 -6.15 8.02 -8.60
C ARG A 366 -6.45 9.02 -7.50
N ILE A 367 -7.37 8.64 -6.62
CA ILE A 367 -7.92 9.41 -5.51
C ILE A 367 -7.72 8.58 -4.25
N VAL A 368 -6.76 8.99 -3.40
CA VAL A 368 -6.35 8.30 -2.16
C VAL A 368 -6.13 9.28 -1.01
N PRO A 369 -7.19 10.00 -0.59
CA PRO A 369 -7.09 11.06 0.42
C PRO A 369 -6.68 10.55 1.79
N PRO A 370 -6.35 11.42 2.76
CA PRO A 370 -6.35 11.06 4.17
C PRO A 370 -7.69 10.44 4.59
N LEU A 371 -7.66 9.51 5.55
CA LEU A 371 -8.88 8.81 6.01
C LEU A 371 -9.81 9.69 6.86
N VAL A 372 -9.35 10.88 7.17
CA VAL A 372 -10.02 11.86 8.03
C VAL A 372 -10.75 12.98 7.26
N ILE A 373 -10.85 12.84 5.93
CA ILE A 373 -11.62 13.78 5.09
C ILE A 373 -13.08 13.83 5.51
N THR A 374 -13.72 14.98 5.25
CA THR A 374 -15.13 15.22 5.52
C THR A 374 -15.96 15.24 4.23
N LYS A 375 -17.29 15.34 4.36
CA LYS A 375 -18.18 15.57 3.21
C LYS A 375 -17.86 16.89 2.49
N ALA A 376 -17.47 17.93 3.22
CA ALA A 376 -17.10 19.21 2.63
C ALA A 376 -15.83 19.09 1.77
N ASP A 377 -14.83 18.32 2.23
CA ASP A 377 -13.62 18.07 1.45
C ASP A 377 -13.92 17.28 0.15
N ILE A 378 -14.87 16.33 0.23
CA ILE A 378 -15.33 15.57 -0.95
C ILE A 378 -16.09 16.50 -1.92
N ASP A 379 -16.93 17.40 -1.42
CA ASP A 379 -17.65 18.35 -2.27
C ASP A 379 -16.67 19.30 -2.96
N GLU A 380 -15.70 19.88 -2.24
CA GLU A 380 -14.65 20.74 -2.80
C GLU A 380 -13.84 19.99 -3.88
N MET A 381 -13.41 18.76 -3.59
CA MET A 381 -12.71 17.90 -4.56
C MET A 381 -13.55 17.67 -5.83
N ALA A 382 -14.84 17.35 -5.66
CA ALA A 382 -15.73 17.08 -6.79
C ALA A 382 -15.97 18.32 -7.66
N GLU A 383 -16.14 19.51 -7.06
CA GLU A 383 -16.27 20.80 -7.77
C GLU A 383 -15.00 21.09 -8.59
N ILE A 384 -13.83 20.91 -8.00
CA ILE A 384 -12.56 21.13 -8.71
C ILE A 384 -12.39 20.12 -9.85
N LEU A 385 -12.70 18.84 -9.64
CA LEU A 385 -12.59 17.82 -10.69
C LEU A 385 -13.62 18.03 -11.80
N ASP A 386 -14.80 18.52 -11.50
CA ASP A 386 -15.81 18.89 -12.51
C ASP A 386 -15.28 19.88 -13.52
N GLU A 387 -14.57 20.92 -13.07
CA GLU A 387 -13.91 21.89 -13.94
C GLU A 387 -12.68 21.31 -14.67
N CYS A 388 -11.98 20.34 -14.06
CA CYS A 388 -10.81 19.69 -14.68
C CYS A 388 -11.20 18.71 -15.78
N LEU A 389 -12.36 18.09 -15.67
CA LEU A 389 -12.88 17.09 -16.61
C LEU A 389 -13.66 17.71 -17.78
N ALA A 390 -14.04 18.96 -17.68
CA ALA A 390 -14.71 19.74 -18.72
C ALA A 390 -13.84 19.97 -20.00
#